data_84264ead779964377279dd769b1d779e
#
_entry.id   84264ead779964377279dd769b1d779e
#
_cell.length_a   1.000
_cell.length_b   1.000
_cell.length_c   1.000
_cell.angle_alpha   90.00
_cell.angle_beta   90.00
_cell.angle_gamma   90.00
#
_symmetry.space_group_name_H-M   'P 1'
#
loop_
_entity.id
_entity.type
_entity.pdbx_description
1 polymer ?
#
loop_
_entity_poly.entity_id
_entity_poly.type
_entity_poly.pdbx_seq_one_letter_code
_entity_poly.pdbx_strand_id
1 'polypeptide(L)'
;MRVLVAMSGGVDSSVAAALLVQQGHEVVGATLKLWGGPSDSGCCSVADVEDARRVAQQLGIDHHVFNLTEDFEDHVVRPYVDAHAQGRTPNPCIECNRAIKFDRLLDRADRLGFDLLATGHHARVTHEGAHRLRRGADPDKDQSYVLSMLGQDELARVVLPVGEMTKDEVRAWAAQIGLRTAGKPDSQDVCFIGRVEGRQGFLQRKIDFHPARVVDRDGEAVGSVDAVELVTVGQRRGMGHGADGQRHYVLSVDVPARLVTVGNAADAVTSRVRLPNTTMTWVDRPLGPGDRAVAQVSAHGRPAACSVAWNGDSRVVEFDEPQRPVAPGQTVALYDVTEPDAVVGAGIAA
;
A
#
# COMPACT_ATOMS: atom_id res chain seq x y z
N MET A 1 -4.07 -21.08 -20.49
CA MET A 1 -4.88 -20.66 -19.34
C MET A 1 -5.63 -19.39 -19.72
N ARG A 2 -6.80 -19.16 -19.14
CA ARG A 2 -7.56 -17.91 -19.29
C ARG A 2 -7.14 -16.92 -18.19
N VAL A 3 -6.64 -15.76 -18.59
CA VAL A 3 -6.07 -14.78 -17.65
C VAL A 3 -6.79 -13.45 -17.76
N LEU A 4 -7.33 -12.96 -16.63
CA LEU A 4 -7.87 -11.60 -16.51
C LEU A 4 -6.72 -10.67 -16.13
N VAL A 5 -6.46 -9.63 -16.92
CA VAL A 5 -5.39 -8.65 -16.62
C VAL A 5 -5.99 -7.35 -16.15
N ALA A 6 -5.67 -6.92 -14.92
CA ALA A 6 -6.06 -5.60 -14.42
C ALA A 6 -5.25 -4.52 -15.13
N MET A 7 -5.87 -3.80 -16.06
CA MET A 7 -5.27 -2.76 -16.90
C MET A 7 -5.64 -1.37 -16.37
N SER A 8 -4.67 -0.67 -15.82
CA SER A 8 -4.84 0.70 -15.29
C SER A 8 -4.58 1.80 -16.33
N GLY A 9 -4.30 1.44 -17.59
CA GLY A 9 -3.86 2.39 -18.61
C GLY A 9 -2.40 2.88 -18.43
N GLY A 10 -1.65 2.32 -17.50
CA GLY A 10 -0.21 2.54 -17.30
C GLY A 10 0.65 1.56 -18.09
N VAL A 11 1.97 1.85 -18.21
CA VAL A 11 2.91 1.02 -18.96
C VAL A 11 3.03 -0.38 -18.40
N ASP A 12 3.09 -0.54 -17.08
CA ASP A 12 3.33 -1.84 -16.42
C ASP A 12 2.21 -2.84 -16.70
N SER A 13 0.95 -2.42 -16.54
CA SER A 13 -0.20 -3.28 -16.83
C SER A 13 -0.35 -3.58 -18.33
N SER A 14 0.06 -2.65 -19.18
CA SER A 14 0.08 -2.85 -20.63
C SER A 14 1.11 -3.90 -21.03
N VAL A 15 2.31 -3.84 -20.47
CA VAL A 15 3.38 -4.82 -20.68
C VAL A 15 2.99 -6.17 -20.08
N ALA A 16 2.40 -6.19 -18.89
CA ALA A 16 1.91 -7.44 -18.29
C ALA A 16 0.92 -8.18 -19.22
N ALA A 17 -0.04 -7.45 -19.80
CA ALA A 17 -0.99 -8.03 -20.75
C ALA A 17 -0.28 -8.59 -22.01
N ALA A 18 0.63 -7.80 -22.58
CA ALA A 18 1.33 -8.17 -23.80
C ALA A 18 2.27 -9.38 -23.61
N LEU A 19 2.96 -9.48 -22.46
CA LEU A 19 3.79 -10.64 -22.11
C LEU A 19 2.95 -11.93 -22.04
N LEU A 20 1.77 -11.87 -21.42
CA LEU A 20 0.87 -13.03 -21.31
C LEU A 20 0.30 -13.45 -22.66
N VAL A 21 -0.02 -12.51 -23.55
CA VAL A 21 -0.41 -12.79 -24.94
C VAL A 21 0.74 -13.50 -25.69
N GLN A 22 1.97 -12.99 -25.54
CA GLN A 22 3.16 -13.60 -26.16
C GLN A 22 3.44 -15.01 -25.65
N GLN A 23 3.11 -15.30 -24.38
CA GLN A 23 3.22 -16.62 -23.76
C GLN A 23 2.10 -17.58 -24.20
N GLY A 24 1.16 -17.13 -25.04
CA GLY A 24 0.07 -17.96 -25.57
C GLY A 24 -1.12 -18.16 -24.62
N HIS A 25 -1.29 -17.29 -23.63
CA HIS A 25 -2.48 -17.31 -22.78
C HIS A 25 -3.68 -16.69 -23.50
N GLU A 26 -4.89 -17.12 -23.13
CA GLU A 26 -6.13 -16.45 -23.50
C GLU A 26 -6.31 -15.26 -22.52
N VAL A 27 -6.02 -14.06 -22.99
CA VAL A 27 -5.97 -12.84 -22.18
C VAL A 27 -7.20 -11.98 -22.41
N VAL A 28 -7.79 -11.49 -21.31
CA VAL A 28 -8.84 -10.47 -21.34
C VAL A 28 -8.42 -9.33 -20.42
N GLY A 29 -8.49 -8.09 -20.90
CA GLY A 29 -8.21 -6.90 -20.12
C GLY A 29 -9.40 -6.45 -19.29
N ALA A 30 -9.15 -5.94 -18.10
CA ALA A 30 -10.16 -5.33 -17.23
C ALA A 30 -9.66 -4.03 -16.63
N THR A 31 -10.39 -2.92 -16.82
CA THR A 31 -10.15 -1.69 -16.07
C THR A 31 -11.18 -1.56 -14.97
N LEU A 32 -10.72 -1.22 -13.77
CA LEU A 32 -11.59 -1.00 -12.60
C LEU A 32 -11.96 0.47 -12.52
N LYS A 33 -13.25 0.78 -12.58
CA LYS A 33 -13.76 2.10 -12.21
C LYS A 33 -13.93 2.12 -10.70
N LEU A 34 -12.99 2.76 -9.99
CA LEU A 34 -12.93 2.81 -8.53
C LEU A 34 -13.49 4.10 -7.94
N TRP A 35 -13.46 5.20 -8.69
CA TRP A 35 -13.83 6.52 -8.21
C TRP A 35 -14.70 7.24 -9.25
N GLY A 36 -15.63 8.04 -8.80
CA GLY A 36 -16.54 8.83 -9.64
C GLY A 36 -16.66 10.29 -9.17
N GLY A 37 -15.70 10.79 -8.41
CA GLY A 37 -15.72 12.15 -7.88
C GLY A 37 -15.35 13.23 -8.91
N PRO A 38 -15.52 14.53 -8.56
CA PRO A 38 -15.23 15.66 -9.44
C PRO A 38 -13.76 15.77 -9.88
N SER A 39 -12.86 15.17 -9.11
CA SER A 39 -11.45 15.03 -9.47
C SER A 39 -11.23 13.67 -10.15
N ASP A 40 -11.50 13.59 -11.43
CA ASP A 40 -11.22 12.41 -12.27
C ASP A 40 -9.70 12.28 -12.55
N SER A 41 -8.91 12.48 -11.49
CA SER A 41 -7.44 12.45 -11.52
C SER A 41 -6.95 11.27 -10.70
N GLY A 42 -6.69 10.17 -11.34
CA GLY A 42 -6.16 8.95 -10.68
C GLY A 42 -6.11 7.81 -11.68
N CYS A 43 -5.72 6.62 -11.24
CA CYS A 43 -5.56 5.43 -12.08
C CYS A 43 -6.87 4.89 -12.72
N CYS A 44 -7.95 5.67 -12.73
CA CYS A 44 -9.26 5.33 -13.27
C CYS A 44 -9.90 6.50 -14.05
N SER A 45 -9.10 7.46 -14.49
CA SER A 45 -9.61 8.55 -15.34
C SER A 45 -10.14 8.02 -16.67
N VAL A 46 -11.04 8.76 -17.32
CA VAL A 46 -11.54 8.40 -18.67
C VAL A 46 -10.37 8.20 -19.64
N ALA A 47 -9.32 9.03 -19.53
CA ALA A 47 -8.12 8.91 -20.35
C ALA A 47 -7.37 7.58 -20.09
N ASP A 48 -7.27 7.13 -18.83
CA ASP A 48 -6.63 5.86 -18.48
C ASP A 48 -7.43 4.66 -19.01
N VAL A 49 -8.76 4.70 -18.90
CA VAL A 49 -9.65 3.67 -19.48
C VAL A 49 -9.46 3.60 -21.00
N GLU A 50 -9.40 4.75 -21.67
CA GLU A 50 -9.17 4.82 -23.13
C GLU A 50 -7.77 4.30 -23.50
N ASP A 51 -6.74 4.62 -22.72
CA ASP A 51 -5.40 4.08 -22.96
C ASP A 51 -5.38 2.56 -22.80
N ALA A 52 -6.01 2.01 -21.75
CA ALA A 52 -6.14 0.57 -21.56
C ALA A 52 -6.89 -0.10 -22.72
N ARG A 53 -8.02 0.49 -23.17
CA ARG A 53 -8.80 -0.03 -24.29
C ARG A 53 -8.01 -0.06 -25.60
N ARG A 54 -7.25 1.00 -25.88
CA ARG A 54 -6.42 1.07 -27.09
C ARG A 54 -5.26 0.08 -27.08
N VAL A 55 -4.64 -0.13 -25.90
CA VAL A 55 -3.63 -1.18 -25.74
C VAL A 55 -4.27 -2.56 -25.97
N ALA A 56 -5.43 -2.85 -25.37
CA ALA A 56 -6.14 -4.10 -25.59
C ALA A 56 -6.47 -4.33 -27.07
N GLN A 57 -6.94 -3.29 -27.78
CA GLN A 57 -7.18 -3.35 -29.21
C GLN A 57 -5.90 -3.61 -30.02
N GLN A 58 -4.77 -2.99 -29.65
CA GLN A 58 -3.47 -3.24 -30.28
C GLN A 58 -3.00 -4.69 -30.09
N LEU A 59 -3.28 -5.27 -28.90
CA LEU A 59 -2.94 -6.65 -28.56
C LEU A 59 -3.93 -7.69 -29.13
N GLY A 60 -5.07 -7.24 -29.68
CA GLY A 60 -6.12 -8.13 -30.18
C GLY A 60 -6.87 -8.88 -29.09
N ILE A 61 -6.99 -8.31 -27.90
CA ILE A 61 -7.69 -8.89 -26.73
C ILE A 61 -8.97 -8.12 -26.41
N ASP A 62 -9.94 -8.80 -25.82
CA ASP A 62 -11.14 -8.17 -25.29
C ASP A 62 -10.81 -7.32 -24.06
N HIS A 63 -11.63 -6.26 -23.84
CA HIS A 63 -11.44 -5.36 -22.71
C HIS A 63 -12.78 -4.97 -22.09
N HIS A 64 -12.88 -5.14 -20.76
CA HIS A 64 -14.06 -4.80 -19.98
C HIS A 64 -13.77 -3.68 -18.97
N VAL A 65 -14.81 -2.95 -18.60
CA VAL A 65 -14.74 -1.98 -17.49
C VAL A 65 -15.66 -2.48 -16.37
N PHE A 66 -15.11 -2.75 -15.21
CA PHE A 66 -15.88 -3.14 -14.03
C PHE A 66 -16.09 -1.95 -13.10
N ASN A 67 -17.34 -1.67 -12.80
CA ASN A 67 -17.68 -0.65 -11.82
C ASN A 67 -17.58 -1.26 -10.41
N LEU A 68 -16.60 -0.83 -9.64
CA LEU A 68 -16.36 -1.19 -8.25
C LEU A 68 -16.36 0.06 -7.35
N THR A 69 -17.06 1.12 -7.74
CA THR A 69 -17.07 2.40 -7.00
C THR A 69 -17.63 2.23 -5.60
N GLU A 70 -18.72 1.45 -5.42
CA GLU A 70 -19.32 1.20 -4.12
C GLU A 70 -18.42 0.36 -3.24
N ASP A 71 -17.87 -0.74 -3.78
CA ASP A 71 -16.90 -1.57 -3.05
C ASP A 71 -15.67 -0.75 -2.62
N PHE A 72 -15.19 0.15 -3.48
CA PHE A 72 -14.05 1.00 -3.18
C PHE A 72 -14.36 2.04 -2.09
N GLU A 73 -15.53 2.69 -2.13
CA GLU A 73 -15.97 3.61 -1.08
C GLU A 73 -16.07 2.86 0.26
N ASP A 74 -16.66 1.67 0.29
CA ASP A 74 -16.92 0.91 1.51
C ASP A 74 -15.66 0.30 2.13
N HIS A 75 -14.76 -0.21 1.30
CA HIS A 75 -13.59 -0.97 1.79
C HIS A 75 -12.28 -0.17 1.81
N VAL A 76 -12.22 0.98 1.13
CA VAL A 76 -10.98 1.77 1.06
C VAL A 76 -11.18 3.19 1.56
N VAL A 77 -12.16 3.93 0.99
CA VAL A 77 -12.31 5.36 1.27
C VAL A 77 -12.88 5.58 2.67
N ARG A 78 -13.98 4.92 3.02
CA ARG A 78 -14.61 5.06 4.34
C ARG A 78 -13.68 4.63 5.47
N PRO A 79 -13.04 3.44 5.44
CA PRO A 79 -12.07 3.06 6.46
C PRO A 79 -10.88 4.01 6.58
N TYR A 80 -10.42 4.58 5.44
CA TYR A 80 -9.36 5.60 5.44
C TYR A 80 -9.79 6.87 6.18
N VAL A 81 -10.99 7.36 5.92
CA VAL A 81 -11.58 8.54 6.55
C VAL A 81 -11.79 8.31 8.06
N ASP A 82 -12.40 7.16 8.43
CA ASP A 82 -12.67 6.78 9.81
C ASP A 82 -11.39 6.62 10.64
N ALA A 83 -10.34 6.07 10.03
CA ALA A 83 -9.04 5.95 10.69
C ALA A 83 -8.43 7.32 10.99
N HIS A 84 -8.48 8.26 10.04
CA HIS A 84 -8.00 9.63 10.27
C HIS A 84 -8.81 10.38 11.34
N ALA A 85 -10.12 10.20 11.38
CA ALA A 85 -10.98 10.74 12.46
C ALA A 85 -10.58 10.20 13.85
N GLN A 86 -9.86 9.07 13.91
CA GLN A 86 -9.36 8.45 15.14
C GLN A 86 -7.85 8.68 15.37
N GLY A 87 -7.21 9.57 14.61
CA GLY A 87 -5.76 9.84 14.72
C GLY A 87 -4.87 8.70 14.20
N ARG A 88 -5.41 7.75 13.45
CA ARG A 88 -4.66 6.67 12.80
C ARG A 88 -4.28 7.05 11.38
N THR A 89 -3.19 6.49 10.88
CA THR A 89 -2.66 6.82 9.55
C THR A 89 -2.55 5.54 8.69
N PRO A 90 -3.67 5.06 8.09
CA PRO A 90 -3.67 3.85 7.29
C PRO A 90 -3.01 4.06 5.91
N ASN A 91 -2.61 2.96 5.27
CA ASN A 91 -2.18 2.97 3.87
C ASN A 91 -3.33 2.50 2.96
N PRO A 92 -4.03 3.40 2.25
CA PRO A 92 -5.18 3.02 1.44
C PRO A 92 -4.81 2.18 0.21
N CYS A 93 -3.56 2.23 -0.26
CA CYS A 93 -3.10 1.41 -1.38
C CYS A 93 -3.03 -0.08 -1.01
N ILE A 94 -2.66 -0.40 0.23
CA ILE A 94 -2.66 -1.78 0.72
C ILE A 94 -4.09 -2.31 0.80
N GLU A 95 -5.02 -1.52 1.35
CA GLU A 95 -6.44 -1.91 1.41
C GLU A 95 -7.07 -2.05 0.02
N CYS A 96 -6.71 -1.16 -0.92
CA CYS A 96 -7.15 -1.28 -2.30
C CYS A 96 -6.65 -2.58 -2.96
N ASN A 97 -5.39 -2.93 -2.74
CA ASN A 97 -4.87 -4.22 -3.24
C ASN A 97 -5.61 -5.38 -2.59
N ARG A 98 -5.68 -5.43 -1.26
CA ARG A 98 -6.30 -6.51 -0.51
C ARG A 98 -7.78 -6.67 -0.85
N ALA A 99 -8.60 -5.63 -0.64
CA ALA A 99 -10.05 -5.75 -0.70
C ALA A 99 -10.64 -5.60 -2.12
N ILE A 100 -9.98 -4.85 -3.01
CA ILE A 100 -10.55 -4.55 -4.33
C ILE A 100 -9.90 -5.39 -5.43
N LYS A 101 -8.54 -5.35 -5.54
CA LYS A 101 -7.88 -6.04 -6.65
C LYS A 101 -7.76 -7.55 -6.43
N PHE A 102 -7.46 -7.97 -5.19
CA PHE A 102 -7.19 -9.39 -4.92
C PHE A 102 -8.27 -10.08 -4.06
N ASP A 103 -9.41 -9.41 -3.81
CA ASP A 103 -10.64 -10.00 -3.32
C ASP A 103 -11.76 -9.81 -4.36
N ARG A 104 -12.32 -8.61 -4.51
CA ARG A 104 -13.48 -8.36 -5.38
C ARG A 104 -13.23 -8.67 -6.86
N LEU A 105 -12.06 -8.29 -7.40
CA LEU A 105 -11.76 -8.58 -8.80
C LEU A 105 -11.44 -10.07 -9.01
N LEU A 106 -10.80 -10.72 -8.03
CA LEU A 106 -10.51 -12.15 -8.10
C LEU A 106 -11.81 -12.98 -8.05
N ASP A 107 -12.75 -12.64 -7.13
CA ASP A 107 -14.09 -13.24 -7.08
C ASP A 107 -14.82 -13.07 -8.43
N ARG A 108 -14.70 -11.89 -9.06
CA ARG A 108 -15.30 -11.67 -10.38
C ARG A 108 -14.61 -12.48 -11.48
N ALA A 109 -13.30 -12.64 -11.41
CA ALA A 109 -12.54 -13.48 -12.33
C ALA A 109 -13.01 -14.94 -12.23
N ASP A 110 -13.22 -15.45 -11.02
CA ASP A 110 -13.74 -16.79 -10.77
C ASP A 110 -15.12 -17.01 -11.38
N ARG A 111 -16.06 -16.08 -11.14
CA ARG A 111 -17.40 -16.14 -11.70
C ARG A 111 -17.44 -16.09 -13.22
N LEU A 112 -16.44 -15.49 -13.86
CA LEU A 112 -16.30 -15.41 -15.31
C LEU A 112 -15.47 -16.56 -15.89
N GLY A 113 -15.00 -17.48 -15.05
CA GLY A 113 -14.25 -18.67 -15.44
C GLY A 113 -12.82 -18.39 -15.88
N PHE A 114 -12.16 -17.38 -15.28
CA PHE A 114 -10.73 -17.17 -15.47
C PHE A 114 -9.92 -18.04 -14.50
N ASP A 115 -8.80 -18.57 -15.00
CA ASP A 115 -7.88 -19.37 -14.19
C ASP A 115 -7.02 -18.49 -13.28
N LEU A 116 -6.59 -17.32 -13.78
CA LEU A 116 -5.64 -16.43 -13.11
C LEU A 116 -6.04 -14.96 -13.25
N LEU A 117 -5.62 -14.19 -12.27
CA LEU A 117 -5.63 -12.73 -12.29
C LEU A 117 -4.19 -12.21 -12.43
N ALA A 118 -3.95 -11.33 -13.40
CA ALA A 118 -2.65 -10.70 -13.58
C ALA A 118 -2.71 -9.19 -13.35
N THR A 119 -1.62 -8.63 -12.85
CA THR A 119 -1.46 -7.19 -12.66
C THR A 119 -0.05 -6.74 -13.04
N GLY A 120 0.12 -5.43 -13.25
CA GLY A 120 1.41 -4.81 -13.51
C GLY A 120 2.22 -4.46 -12.27
N HIS A 121 2.08 -5.17 -11.14
CA HIS A 121 2.89 -4.89 -9.96
C HIS A 121 4.32 -5.42 -10.10
N HIS A 122 5.29 -4.62 -9.68
CA HIS A 122 6.70 -4.98 -9.56
C HIS A 122 6.95 -5.78 -8.27
N ALA A 123 6.48 -7.01 -8.25
CA ALA A 123 6.75 -8.01 -7.23
C ALA A 123 6.73 -9.39 -7.91
N ARG A 124 7.19 -10.43 -7.23
CA ARG A 124 7.28 -11.78 -7.78
C ARG A 124 6.46 -12.75 -6.95
N VAL A 125 5.87 -13.73 -7.62
CA VAL A 125 5.25 -14.89 -6.97
C VAL A 125 5.98 -16.12 -7.46
N THR A 126 6.60 -16.86 -6.54
CA THR A 126 7.27 -18.13 -6.81
C THR A 126 6.51 -19.28 -6.15
N HIS A 127 6.70 -20.49 -6.66
CA HIS A 127 6.08 -21.69 -6.09
C HIS A 127 7.16 -22.72 -5.71
N GLU A 128 7.32 -22.93 -4.40
CA GLU A 128 8.32 -23.82 -3.81
C GLU A 128 7.66 -24.69 -2.73
N GLY A 129 6.65 -25.49 -3.14
CA GLY A 129 5.78 -26.23 -2.22
C GLY A 129 4.63 -25.37 -1.67
N ALA A 130 4.85 -24.08 -1.46
CA ALA A 130 3.86 -23.05 -1.20
C ALA A 130 4.10 -21.87 -2.14
N HIS A 131 3.11 -21.00 -2.30
CA HIS A 131 3.28 -19.73 -3.02
C HIS A 131 4.01 -18.74 -2.14
N ARG A 132 5.05 -18.07 -2.68
CA ARG A 132 5.83 -17.06 -1.98
C ARG A 132 5.74 -15.73 -2.68
N LEU A 133 5.37 -14.68 -1.96
CA LEU A 133 5.48 -13.31 -2.43
C LEU A 133 6.91 -12.83 -2.20
N ARG A 134 7.55 -12.34 -3.26
CA ARG A 134 8.94 -11.87 -3.23
C ARG A 134 9.04 -10.44 -3.73
N ARG A 135 10.10 -9.75 -3.35
CA ARG A 135 10.43 -8.42 -3.91
C ARG A 135 10.57 -8.48 -5.41
N GLY A 136 10.23 -7.39 -6.09
CA GLY A 136 10.51 -7.21 -7.51
C GLY A 136 12.00 -7.17 -7.81
N ALA A 137 12.35 -7.45 -9.07
CA ALA A 137 13.73 -7.37 -9.54
C ALA A 137 14.29 -5.94 -9.50
N ASP A 138 13.44 -4.92 -9.60
CA ASP A 138 13.80 -3.51 -9.45
C ASP A 138 13.59 -3.06 -8.00
N PRO A 139 14.69 -2.83 -7.22
CA PRO A 139 14.58 -2.41 -5.82
C PRO A 139 13.89 -1.03 -5.63
N ASP A 140 14.02 -0.13 -6.62
CA ASP A 140 13.44 1.21 -6.56
C ASP A 140 11.94 1.21 -6.89
N LYS A 141 11.45 0.11 -7.47
CA LYS A 141 10.05 -0.08 -7.87
C LYS A 141 9.37 -1.24 -7.13
N ASP A 142 10.07 -1.90 -6.20
CA ASP A 142 9.50 -3.02 -5.45
C ASP A 142 8.15 -2.67 -4.80
N GLN A 143 7.16 -3.48 -5.10
CA GLN A 143 5.79 -3.35 -4.60
C GLN A 143 5.37 -4.51 -3.70
N SER A 144 6.29 -5.36 -3.27
CA SER A 144 6.00 -6.46 -2.35
C SER A 144 5.38 -5.97 -1.03
N TYR A 145 5.79 -4.80 -0.55
CA TYR A 145 5.23 -4.17 0.64
C TYR A 145 3.72 -3.90 0.51
N VAL A 146 3.25 -3.37 -0.62
CA VAL A 146 1.81 -3.07 -0.79
C VAL A 146 0.99 -4.31 -1.14
N LEU A 147 1.63 -5.46 -1.36
CA LEU A 147 1.02 -6.77 -1.56
C LEU A 147 1.16 -7.70 -0.35
N SER A 148 1.85 -7.27 0.70
CA SER A 148 2.22 -8.10 1.86
C SER A 148 1.03 -8.65 2.67
N MET A 149 -0.18 -8.16 2.41
CA MET A 149 -1.42 -8.62 3.02
C MET A 149 -2.16 -9.68 2.17
N LEU A 150 -1.52 -10.28 1.18
CA LEU A 150 -2.06 -11.40 0.41
C LEU A 150 -1.66 -12.73 1.07
N GLY A 151 -2.60 -13.66 1.13
CA GLY A 151 -2.40 -15.02 1.63
C GLY A 151 -2.18 -16.05 0.52
N GLN A 152 -2.14 -17.33 0.89
CA GLN A 152 -1.90 -18.43 -0.05
C GLN A 152 -3.00 -18.54 -1.12
N ASP A 153 -4.25 -18.32 -0.75
CA ASP A 153 -5.39 -18.47 -1.66
C ASP A 153 -5.32 -17.44 -2.79
N GLU A 154 -5.00 -16.19 -2.48
CA GLU A 154 -4.82 -15.14 -3.49
C GLU A 154 -3.55 -15.40 -4.32
N LEU A 155 -2.43 -15.72 -3.66
CA LEU A 155 -1.16 -15.93 -4.36
C LEU A 155 -1.20 -17.11 -5.33
N ALA A 156 -2.00 -18.15 -5.04
CA ALA A 156 -2.21 -19.28 -5.95
C ALA A 156 -2.89 -18.86 -7.27
N ARG A 157 -3.56 -17.72 -7.30
CA ARG A 157 -4.38 -17.24 -8.42
C ARG A 157 -3.79 -16.00 -9.09
N VAL A 158 -2.65 -15.48 -8.61
CA VAL A 158 -2.07 -14.21 -9.05
C VAL A 158 -0.80 -14.42 -9.85
N VAL A 159 -0.69 -13.67 -10.96
CA VAL A 159 0.52 -13.59 -11.79
C VAL A 159 0.96 -12.13 -11.90
N LEU A 160 2.25 -11.90 -11.74
CA LEU A 160 2.89 -10.58 -11.77
C LEU A 160 3.97 -10.55 -12.87
N PRO A 161 3.59 -10.44 -14.16
CA PRO A 161 4.49 -10.70 -15.29
C PRO A 161 5.69 -9.75 -15.37
N VAL A 162 5.58 -8.53 -14.82
CA VAL A 162 6.67 -7.54 -14.85
C VAL A 162 7.59 -7.61 -13.62
N GLY A 163 7.32 -8.52 -12.70
CA GLY A 163 8.07 -8.63 -11.43
C GLY A 163 9.55 -8.98 -11.59
N GLU A 164 9.92 -9.67 -12.68
CA GLU A 164 11.30 -10.02 -13.01
C GLU A 164 12.01 -8.96 -13.85
N MET A 165 11.35 -7.81 -14.13
CA MET A 165 11.89 -6.76 -14.98
C MET A 165 12.15 -5.49 -14.16
N THR A 166 13.19 -4.78 -14.52
CA THR A 166 13.40 -3.40 -14.08
C THR A 166 12.42 -2.48 -14.81
N LYS A 167 12.17 -1.30 -14.26
CA LYS A 167 11.28 -0.31 -14.89
C LYS A 167 11.78 0.14 -16.26
N ASP A 168 13.08 0.25 -16.42
CA ASP A 168 13.69 0.62 -17.69
C ASP A 168 13.51 -0.47 -18.74
N GLU A 169 13.63 -1.74 -18.36
CA GLU A 169 13.33 -2.88 -19.25
C GLU A 169 11.86 -2.92 -19.65
N VAL A 170 10.92 -2.67 -18.71
CA VAL A 170 9.49 -2.58 -19.01
C VAL A 170 9.21 -1.48 -20.03
N ARG A 171 9.81 -0.28 -19.87
CA ARG A 171 9.65 0.84 -20.80
C ARG A 171 10.29 0.56 -22.16
N ALA A 172 11.49 -0.01 -22.17
CA ALA A 172 12.18 -0.38 -23.40
C ALA A 172 11.38 -1.41 -24.19
N TRP A 173 10.87 -2.44 -23.51
CA TRP A 173 10.04 -3.46 -24.14
C TRP A 173 8.71 -2.90 -24.67
N ALA A 174 8.04 -2.04 -23.91
CA ALA A 174 6.83 -1.35 -24.34
C ALA A 174 7.07 -0.50 -25.61
N ALA A 175 8.22 0.21 -25.68
CA ALA A 175 8.60 0.98 -26.84
C ALA A 175 8.91 0.09 -28.05
N GLN A 176 9.61 -1.02 -27.85
CA GLN A 176 9.96 -1.98 -28.90
C GLN A 176 8.71 -2.55 -29.60
N ILE A 177 7.65 -2.86 -28.86
CA ILE A 177 6.39 -3.37 -29.44
C ILE A 177 5.40 -2.26 -29.79
N GLY A 178 5.82 -0.98 -29.68
CA GLY A 178 5.05 0.19 -30.08
C GLY A 178 3.86 0.50 -29.19
N LEU A 179 3.89 0.14 -27.88
CA LEU A 179 2.82 0.51 -26.98
C LEU A 179 2.82 2.02 -26.71
N ARG A 180 1.68 2.65 -26.93
CA ARG A 180 1.50 4.10 -26.70
C ARG A 180 1.75 4.53 -25.26
N THR A 181 1.66 3.60 -24.31
CA THR A 181 1.89 3.83 -22.87
C THR A 181 3.37 3.85 -22.48
N ALA A 182 4.31 3.54 -23.38
CA ALA A 182 5.75 3.44 -23.10
C ALA A 182 6.33 4.70 -22.43
N GLY A 183 5.93 5.90 -22.91
CA GLY A 183 6.36 7.19 -22.37
C GLY A 183 5.47 7.76 -21.26
N LYS A 184 4.42 7.05 -20.83
CA LYS A 184 3.49 7.56 -19.82
C LYS A 184 4.16 7.64 -18.44
N PRO A 185 4.03 8.76 -17.71
CA PRO A 185 4.54 8.88 -16.34
C PRO A 185 3.89 7.86 -15.39
N ASP A 186 4.64 7.46 -14.36
CA ASP A 186 4.10 6.60 -13.31
C ASP A 186 3.08 7.36 -12.45
N SER A 187 2.05 6.67 -11.99
CA SER A 187 1.14 7.21 -10.96
C SER A 187 1.89 7.34 -9.64
N GLN A 188 1.89 8.55 -9.05
CA GLN A 188 2.69 8.86 -7.86
C GLN A 188 1.85 9.04 -6.60
N ASP A 189 0.53 9.27 -6.74
CA ASP A 189 -0.34 9.69 -5.65
C ASP A 189 -1.44 8.66 -5.33
N VAL A 190 -2.05 8.82 -4.15
CA VAL A 190 -3.26 8.08 -3.78
C VAL A 190 -4.38 8.45 -4.76
N CYS A 191 -4.90 7.47 -5.48
CA CYS A 191 -5.71 7.65 -6.68
C CYS A 191 -7.02 8.46 -6.50
N PHE A 192 -7.58 8.50 -5.29
CA PHE A 192 -8.81 9.24 -4.98
C PHE A 192 -8.58 10.59 -4.29
N ILE A 193 -7.32 10.96 -4.05
CA ILE A 193 -6.95 12.25 -3.49
C ILE A 193 -6.40 13.14 -4.61
N GLY A 194 -7.13 14.19 -4.96
CA GLY A 194 -6.72 15.13 -6.00
C GLY A 194 -5.42 15.85 -5.64
N ARG A 195 -4.53 16.02 -6.62
CA ARG A 195 -3.22 16.68 -6.42
C ARG A 195 -3.34 18.12 -5.90
N VAL A 196 -4.35 18.85 -6.35
CA VAL A 196 -4.53 20.27 -6.01
C VAL A 196 -5.03 20.43 -4.57
N GLU A 197 -5.99 19.61 -4.15
CA GLU A 197 -6.56 19.69 -2.80
C GLU A 197 -5.74 18.95 -1.74
N GLY A 198 -5.04 17.90 -2.15
CA GLY A 198 -4.25 17.04 -1.29
C GLY A 198 -5.08 16.31 -0.22
N ARG A 199 -4.40 15.64 0.71
CA ARG A 199 -5.03 14.89 1.81
C ARG A 199 -5.92 15.77 2.68
N GLN A 200 -5.47 16.99 3.00
CA GLN A 200 -6.21 17.91 3.85
C GLN A 200 -7.56 18.27 3.23
N GLY A 201 -7.58 18.76 1.99
CA GLY A 201 -8.82 19.15 1.33
C GLY A 201 -9.78 17.98 1.11
N PHE A 202 -9.26 16.78 0.84
CA PHE A 202 -10.06 15.57 0.74
C PHE A 202 -10.75 15.23 2.07
N LEU A 203 -10.00 15.17 3.17
CA LEU A 203 -10.54 14.81 4.50
C LEU A 203 -11.49 15.88 5.04
N GLN A 204 -11.21 17.18 4.82
CA GLN A 204 -12.05 18.29 5.27
C GLN A 204 -13.49 18.24 4.72
N ARG A 205 -13.69 17.59 3.57
CA ARG A 205 -15.06 17.36 3.02
C ARG A 205 -15.78 16.16 3.64
N LYS A 206 -15.07 15.32 4.39
CA LYS A 206 -15.58 14.05 4.91
C LYS A 206 -15.72 14.03 6.43
N ILE A 207 -14.86 14.75 7.14
CA ILE A 207 -14.84 14.83 8.61
C ILE A 207 -14.61 16.28 9.08
N ASP A 208 -15.10 16.59 10.26
CA ASP A 208 -14.80 17.85 10.94
C ASP A 208 -13.37 17.82 11.49
N PHE A 209 -12.66 18.96 11.35
CA PHE A 209 -11.35 19.15 11.93
C PHE A 209 -11.44 19.90 13.24
N HIS A 210 -10.63 19.46 14.20
CA HIS A 210 -10.62 20.07 15.52
C HIS A 210 -9.22 20.58 15.88
N PRO A 211 -9.12 21.84 16.37
CA PRO A 211 -7.87 22.34 16.88
C PRO A 211 -7.46 21.56 18.14
N ALA A 212 -6.13 21.39 18.29
CA ALA A 212 -5.58 20.70 19.45
C ALA A 212 -4.39 21.45 20.04
N ARG A 213 -4.19 21.27 21.34
CA ARG A 213 -3.00 21.77 22.05
C ARG A 213 -1.82 20.85 21.73
N VAL A 214 -0.66 21.46 21.55
CA VAL A 214 0.62 20.76 21.48
C VAL A 214 1.34 20.95 22.80
N VAL A 215 1.69 19.84 23.45
CA VAL A 215 2.42 19.83 24.72
C VAL A 215 3.73 19.06 24.57
N ASP A 216 4.69 19.39 25.38
CA ASP A 216 5.91 18.58 25.53
C ASP A 216 5.68 17.34 26.42
N ARG A 217 6.75 16.60 26.74
CA ARG A 217 6.70 15.42 27.60
C ARG A 217 6.33 15.71 29.05
N ASP A 218 6.56 16.94 29.51
CA ASP A 218 6.25 17.39 30.89
C ASP A 218 4.82 17.94 30.99
N GLY A 219 4.10 18.00 29.84
CA GLY A 219 2.73 18.50 29.73
C GLY A 219 2.62 20.03 29.56
N GLU A 220 3.76 20.71 29.40
CA GLU A 220 3.79 22.15 29.17
C GLU A 220 3.36 22.46 27.72
N ALA A 221 2.54 23.52 27.58
CA ALA A 221 2.03 23.94 26.28
C ALA A 221 3.13 24.59 25.42
N VAL A 222 3.43 24.01 24.26
CA VAL A 222 4.45 24.50 23.33
C VAL A 222 3.87 24.98 22.00
N GLY A 223 2.55 24.86 21.80
CA GLY A 223 1.88 25.32 20.58
C GLY A 223 0.47 24.79 20.40
N SER A 224 -0.02 24.88 19.17
CA SER A 224 -1.31 24.32 18.73
C SER A 224 -1.26 23.89 17.28
N VAL A 225 -2.20 23.03 16.88
CA VAL A 225 -2.47 22.64 15.51
C VAL A 225 -3.94 22.88 15.19
N ASP A 226 -4.26 23.21 13.92
CA ASP A 226 -5.63 23.52 13.51
C ASP A 226 -6.51 22.27 13.31
N ALA A 227 -5.88 21.12 13.06
CA ALA A 227 -6.57 19.86 12.80
C ALA A 227 -5.77 18.68 13.37
N VAL A 228 -6.22 18.15 14.50
CA VAL A 228 -5.58 17.00 15.17
C VAL A 228 -5.64 15.74 14.30
N GLU A 229 -6.67 15.58 13.49
CA GLU A 229 -6.92 14.45 12.59
C GLU A 229 -5.89 14.36 11.45
N LEU A 230 -5.18 15.45 11.18
CA LEU A 230 -4.11 15.49 10.17
C LEU A 230 -2.72 15.23 10.74
N VAL A 231 -2.60 15.16 12.06
CA VAL A 231 -1.33 14.93 12.74
C VAL A 231 -1.00 13.44 12.74
N THR A 232 0.25 13.12 12.44
CA THR A 232 0.73 11.73 12.38
C THR A 232 1.89 11.54 13.37
N VAL A 233 1.91 10.44 14.10
CA VAL A 233 3.04 10.05 14.96
C VAL A 233 4.33 10.02 14.15
N GLY A 234 5.41 10.60 14.68
CA GLY A 234 6.68 10.79 13.97
C GLY A 234 6.76 12.03 13.08
N GLN A 235 5.65 12.76 12.89
CA GLN A 235 5.65 14.00 12.11
C GLN A 235 6.55 15.05 12.74
N ARG A 236 7.36 15.72 11.91
CA ARG A 236 8.26 16.82 12.29
C ARG A 236 7.77 18.17 11.76
N ARG A 237 7.22 18.15 10.54
CA ARG A 237 6.82 19.37 9.83
C ARG A 237 5.62 20.02 10.54
N GLY A 238 5.73 21.32 10.84
CA GLY A 238 4.66 22.08 11.49
C GLY A 238 4.60 21.96 13.01
N MET A 239 5.56 21.25 13.66
CA MET A 239 5.56 21.05 15.12
C MET A 239 6.43 22.05 15.92
N GLY A 240 7.09 22.99 15.25
CA GLY A 240 7.93 23.98 15.92
C GLY A 240 9.27 23.44 16.41
N HIS A 241 9.85 24.15 17.39
CA HIS A 241 11.14 23.86 18.02
C HIS A 241 11.01 24.01 19.54
N GLY A 242 11.77 23.20 20.28
CA GLY A 242 11.91 23.33 21.72
C GLY A 242 12.70 24.58 22.12
N ALA A 243 12.73 24.89 23.44
CA ALA A 243 13.51 25.97 23.99
C ALA A 243 15.03 25.84 23.74
N ASP A 244 15.50 24.60 23.49
CA ASP A 244 16.85 24.25 23.12
C ASP A 244 17.17 24.44 21.62
N GLY A 245 16.19 24.92 20.83
CA GLY A 245 16.29 25.10 19.38
C GLY A 245 16.18 23.79 18.57
N GLN A 246 16.00 22.63 19.23
CA GLN A 246 15.81 21.36 18.53
C GLN A 246 14.39 21.25 17.96
N ARG A 247 14.26 20.53 16.86
CA ARG A 247 12.94 20.31 16.21
C ARG A 247 12.12 19.33 17.01
N HIS A 248 10.83 19.65 17.13
CA HIS A 248 9.86 18.74 17.71
C HIS A 248 9.39 17.66 16.74
N TYR A 249 9.14 16.48 17.30
CA TYR A 249 8.54 15.32 16.65
C TYR A 249 7.29 14.90 17.41
N VAL A 250 6.25 14.52 16.72
CA VAL A 250 5.01 13.99 17.33
C VAL A 250 5.31 12.63 17.95
N LEU A 251 5.06 12.49 19.25
CA LEU A 251 5.20 11.24 20.00
C LEU A 251 3.87 10.52 20.13
N SER A 252 2.78 11.28 20.37
CA SER A 252 1.42 10.73 20.45
C SER A 252 0.39 11.74 19.97
N VAL A 253 -0.76 11.20 19.52
CA VAL A 253 -1.94 11.97 19.13
C VAL A 253 -3.14 11.40 19.84
N ASP A 254 -3.85 12.24 20.61
CA ASP A 254 -5.11 11.92 21.28
C ASP A 254 -6.20 12.82 20.70
N VAL A 255 -6.96 12.28 19.74
CA VAL A 255 -8.01 13.03 19.06
C VAL A 255 -9.16 13.40 20.02
N PRO A 256 -9.70 12.47 20.85
CA PRO A 256 -10.72 12.81 21.83
C PRO A 256 -10.30 13.90 22.81
N ALA A 257 -9.08 13.85 23.33
CA ALA A 257 -8.54 14.86 24.24
C ALA A 257 -8.09 16.15 23.53
N ARG A 258 -8.03 16.15 22.19
CA ARG A 258 -7.47 17.25 21.39
C ARG A 258 -6.07 17.64 21.85
N LEU A 259 -5.22 16.61 21.95
CA LEU A 259 -3.87 16.74 22.50
C LEU A 259 -2.85 16.07 21.58
N VAL A 260 -1.77 16.79 21.31
CA VAL A 260 -0.60 16.27 20.59
C VAL A 260 0.60 16.39 21.52
N THR A 261 1.27 15.27 21.82
CA THR A 261 2.51 15.30 22.60
C THR A 261 3.70 15.30 21.65
N VAL A 262 4.64 16.17 21.88
CA VAL A 262 5.89 16.26 21.10
C VAL A 262 7.11 16.07 21.98
N GLY A 263 8.23 15.71 21.34
CA GLY A 263 9.55 15.60 21.98
C GLY A 263 10.65 15.80 20.96
N ASN A 264 11.89 15.60 21.36
CA ASN A 264 13.05 15.71 20.49
C ASN A 264 13.28 14.42 19.64
N ALA A 265 14.32 14.39 18.83
CA ALA A 265 14.62 13.23 17.96
C ALA A 265 14.95 11.95 18.75
N ALA A 266 15.53 12.07 19.96
CA ALA A 266 15.85 10.91 20.80
C ALA A 266 14.59 10.30 21.46
N ASP A 267 13.54 11.12 21.65
CA ASP A 267 12.24 10.67 22.15
C ASP A 267 11.42 10.01 21.04
N ALA A 268 11.61 10.42 19.77
CA ALA A 268 10.87 9.95 18.62
C ALA A 268 11.49 8.66 18.02
N VAL A 269 11.64 7.64 18.87
CA VAL A 269 12.10 6.30 18.49
C VAL A 269 11.23 5.24 19.16
N THR A 270 11.15 4.07 18.51
CA THR A 270 10.48 2.89 19.08
C THR A 270 11.37 1.65 18.91
N SER A 271 11.40 0.83 19.93
CA SER A 271 12.00 -0.51 19.86
C SER A 271 10.97 -1.62 19.66
N ARG A 272 9.67 -1.28 19.72
CA ARG A 272 8.58 -2.25 19.65
C ARG A 272 7.39 -1.72 18.88
N VAL A 273 6.74 -2.61 18.12
CA VAL A 273 5.44 -2.34 17.47
C VAL A 273 4.50 -3.49 17.74
N ARG A 274 3.30 -3.16 18.23
CA ARG A 274 2.24 -4.14 18.48
C ARG A 274 1.39 -4.32 17.22
N LEU A 275 1.17 -5.60 16.84
CA LEU A 275 0.34 -6.01 15.70
C LEU A 275 -0.76 -6.93 16.23
N PRO A 276 -2.02 -6.47 16.35
CA PRO A 276 -3.14 -7.33 16.75
C PRO A 276 -3.26 -8.55 15.83
N ASN A 277 -3.49 -9.73 16.39
CA ASN A 277 -3.64 -10.96 15.60
C ASN A 277 -4.77 -10.87 14.57
N THR A 278 -5.80 -10.08 14.85
CA THR A 278 -6.94 -9.84 13.96
C THR A 278 -6.58 -9.08 12.68
N THR A 279 -5.40 -8.44 12.66
CA THR A 279 -4.90 -7.69 11.49
C THR A 279 -3.78 -8.43 10.76
N MET A 280 -3.36 -9.60 11.26
CA MET A 280 -2.25 -10.36 10.69
C MET A 280 -2.72 -11.17 9.47
N THR A 281 -1.91 -11.12 8.42
CA THR A 281 -1.97 -12.05 7.29
C THR A 281 -0.62 -12.75 7.16
N TRP A 282 -0.64 -14.05 6.93
CA TRP A 282 0.55 -14.87 6.78
C TRP A 282 0.63 -15.39 5.35
N VAL A 283 1.76 -15.13 4.72
CA VAL A 283 2.05 -15.60 3.36
C VAL A 283 2.53 -17.05 3.39
N ASP A 284 3.35 -17.38 4.38
CA ASP A 284 3.89 -18.74 4.58
C ASP A 284 3.38 -19.30 5.92
N ARG A 285 4.23 -19.41 6.93
CA ARG A 285 3.87 -19.85 8.28
C ARG A 285 3.76 -18.68 9.25
N PRO A 286 2.85 -18.76 10.24
CA PRO A 286 2.86 -17.80 11.34
C PRO A 286 4.19 -17.81 12.09
N LEU A 287 4.76 -16.62 12.34
CA LEU A 287 5.93 -16.48 13.19
C LEU A 287 5.54 -16.65 14.66
N GLY A 288 6.34 -17.44 15.37
CA GLY A 288 6.24 -17.72 16.79
C GLY A 288 7.13 -16.82 17.67
N PRO A 289 7.02 -16.96 19.01
CA PRO A 289 7.88 -16.22 19.92
C PRO A 289 9.36 -16.56 19.70
N GLY A 290 10.20 -15.54 19.54
CA GLY A 290 11.63 -15.68 19.30
C GLY A 290 12.01 -15.85 17.83
N ASP A 291 11.07 -16.05 16.90
CA ASP A 291 11.36 -16.09 15.48
C ASP A 291 11.93 -14.75 15.01
N ARG A 292 12.93 -14.85 14.14
CA ARG A 292 13.59 -13.68 13.53
C ARG A 292 12.91 -13.28 12.24
N ALA A 293 12.86 -11.98 11.99
CA ALA A 293 12.34 -11.40 10.75
C ALA A 293 13.06 -10.10 10.40
N VAL A 294 12.79 -9.59 9.21
CA VAL A 294 13.15 -8.25 8.79
C VAL A 294 11.85 -7.47 8.57
N ALA A 295 11.63 -6.41 9.36
CA ALA A 295 10.40 -5.63 9.29
C ALA A 295 10.57 -4.40 8.39
N GLN A 296 9.56 -4.11 7.57
CA GLN A 296 9.46 -2.90 6.75
C GLN A 296 8.14 -2.19 7.06
N VAL A 297 8.21 -0.89 7.38
CA VAL A 297 7.07 -0.10 7.89
C VAL A 297 6.54 0.95 6.90
N SER A 298 7.11 1.01 5.71
CA SER A 298 6.63 1.86 4.61
C SER A 298 7.20 1.38 3.29
N ALA A 299 6.57 1.71 2.16
CA ALA A 299 6.97 1.25 0.83
C ALA A 299 8.45 1.55 0.49
N HIS A 300 8.96 2.71 0.92
CA HIS A 300 10.36 3.13 0.71
C HIS A 300 11.17 3.14 2.02
N GLY A 301 10.67 2.47 3.08
CA GLY A 301 11.36 2.35 4.35
C GLY A 301 12.52 1.36 4.28
N ARG A 302 13.60 1.66 5.02
CA ARG A 302 14.68 0.69 5.17
C ARG A 302 14.19 -0.49 6.00
N PRO A 303 14.42 -1.73 5.56
CA PRO A 303 14.16 -2.92 6.36
C PRO A 303 15.01 -2.93 7.63
N ALA A 304 14.42 -3.36 8.75
CA ALA A 304 15.07 -3.43 10.05
C ALA A 304 14.96 -4.83 10.64
N ALA A 305 16.11 -5.36 11.13
CA ALA A 305 16.14 -6.66 11.80
C ALA A 305 15.34 -6.62 13.11
N CYS A 306 14.59 -7.70 13.36
CA CYS A 306 13.73 -7.80 14.52
C CYS A 306 13.50 -9.26 14.94
N SER A 307 12.92 -9.43 16.12
CA SER A 307 12.30 -10.66 16.56
C SER A 307 10.80 -10.46 16.81
N VAL A 308 10.06 -11.56 16.82
CA VAL A 308 8.63 -11.55 17.11
C VAL A 308 8.41 -12.09 18.51
N ALA A 309 7.65 -11.36 19.33
CA ALA A 309 7.18 -11.80 20.62
C ALA A 309 5.64 -11.90 20.62
N TRP A 310 5.09 -12.57 21.62
CA TRP A 310 3.65 -12.62 21.83
C TRP A 310 3.27 -11.81 23.06
N ASN A 311 2.17 -11.09 22.95
CA ASN A 311 1.55 -10.40 24.08
C ASN A 311 0.04 -10.56 23.98
N GLY A 312 -0.47 -11.63 24.58
CA GLY A 312 -1.90 -11.95 24.57
C GLY A 312 -2.43 -12.18 23.16
N ASP A 313 -3.26 -11.25 22.69
CA ASP A 313 -3.93 -11.27 21.40
C ASP A 313 -3.13 -10.63 20.26
N SER A 314 -1.86 -10.33 20.50
CA SER A 314 -1.03 -9.57 19.56
C SER A 314 0.34 -10.20 19.36
N ARG A 315 0.89 -9.98 18.16
CA ARG A 315 2.33 -10.08 17.90
C ARG A 315 2.99 -8.76 18.27
N VAL A 316 4.20 -8.81 18.82
CA VAL A 316 5.04 -7.64 19.07
C VAL A 316 6.31 -7.80 18.26
N VAL A 317 6.52 -6.91 17.32
CA VAL A 317 7.80 -6.78 16.60
C VAL A 317 8.75 -6.03 17.50
N GLU A 318 9.85 -6.66 17.90
CA GLU A 318 10.91 -6.08 18.71
C GLU A 318 12.13 -5.86 17.82
N PHE A 319 12.43 -4.58 17.54
CA PHE A 319 13.58 -4.19 16.71
C PHE A 319 14.88 -4.36 17.46
N ASP A 320 15.92 -4.84 16.78
CA ASP A 320 17.28 -4.94 17.34
C ASP A 320 17.87 -3.56 17.65
N GLU A 321 17.55 -2.59 16.81
CA GLU A 321 17.94 -1.19 16.99
C GLU A 321 16.68 -0.31 16.98
N PRO A 322 16.60 0.74 17.80
CA PRO A 322 15.46 1.65 17.79
C PRO A 322 15.18 2.22 16.40
N GLN A 323 13.93 2.20 16.00
CA GLN A 323 13.44 2.71 14.71
C GLN A 323 12.64 4.00 14.90
N ARG A 324 12.36 4.69 13.81
CA ARG A 324 11.36 5.78 13.82
C ARG A 324 10.02 5.25 14.28
N PRO A 325 9.21 6.07 14.99
CA PRO A 325 7.90 5.63 15.43
C PRO A 325 7.04 5.15 14.26
N VAL A 326 6.34 4.06 14.48
CA VAL A 326 5.34 3.52 13.54
C VAL A 326 3.99 4.05 13.97
N ALA A 327 3.35 4.85 13.12
CA ALA A 327 2.05 5.41 13.45
C ALA A 327 0.97 4.30 13.51
N PRO A 328 0.01 4.38 14.44
CA PRO A 328 -1.13 3.49 14.44
C PRO A 328 -1.84 3.48 13.08
N GLY A 329 -2.23 2.31 12.61
CA GLY A 329 -2.82 2.11 11.28
C GLY A 329 -1.80 1.83 10.15
N GLN A 330 -0.49 2.00 10.38
CA GLN A 330 0.52 1.64 9.39
C GLN A 330 0.68 0.13 9.30
N THR A 331 0.89 -0.37 8.09
CA THR A 331 1.23 -1.77 7.87
C THR A 331 2.70 -2.03 8.18
N VAL A 332 2.98 -3.14 8.84
CA VAL A 332 4.32 -3.68 9.05
C VAL A 332 4.42 -4.98 8.27
N ALA A 333 5.19 -4.98 7.20
CA ALA A 333 5.51 -6.19 6.43
C ALA A 333 6.72 -6.89 7.04
N LEU A 334 6.64 -8.21 7.16
CA LEU A 334 7.68 -9.07 7.70
C LEU A 334 8.28 -9.91 6.57
N TYR A 335 9.59 -9.87 6.45
CA TYR A 335 10.36 -10.62 5.45
C TYR A 335 11.22 -11.67 6.16
N ASP A 336 11.54 -12.76 5.47
CA ASP A 336 12.39 -13.82 5.97
C ASP A 336 13.84 -13.35 6.17
N VAL A 337 14.53 -13.84 7.20
CA VAL A 337 15.92 -13.45 7.47
C VAL A 337 16.93 -14.16 6.57
N THR A 338 16.59 -15.35 6.09
CA THR A 338 17.47 -16.16 5.22
C THR A 338 17.21 -15.85 3.75
N GLU A 339 15.97 -15.47 3.41
CA GLU A 339 15.53 -15.05 2.10
C GLU A 339 14.89 -13.65 2.20
N PRO A 340 15.69 -12.56 2.34
CA PRO A 340 15.20 -11.23 2.69
C PRO A 340 14.35 -10.55 1.58
N ASP A 341 14.18 -11.22 0.45
CA ASP A 341 13.23 -10.84 -0.60
C ASP A 341 11.85 -11.52 -0.44
N ALA A 342 11.73 -12.57 0.40
CA ALA A 342 10.48 -13.29 0.62
C ALA A 342 9.66 -12.65 1.76
N VAL A 343 8.39 -12.33 1.49
CA VAL A 343 7.43 -11.88 2.50
C VAL A 343 6.93 -13.08 3.30
N VAL A 344 7.00 -13.01 4.62
CA VAL A 344 6.47 -14.02 5.55
C VAL A 344 5.03 -13.69 5.94
N GLY A 345 4.73 -12.41 6.13
CA GLY A 345 3.42 -11.93 6.51
C GLY A 345 3.41 -10.42 6.76
N ALA A 346 2.26 -9.90 7.16
CA ALA A 346 2.12 -8.50 7.52
C ALA A 346 1.00 -8.31 8.56
N GLY A 347 1.02 -7.16 9.24
CA GLY A 347 -0.03 -6.75 10.16
C GLY A 347 -0.13 -5.23 10.26
N ILE A 348 -1.20 -4.74 10.88
CA ILE A 348 -1.44 -3.31 11.06
C ILE A 348 -1.05 -2.90 12.46
N ALA A 349 -0.22 -1.87 12.61
CA ALA A 349 0.21 -1.32 13.90
C ALA A 349 -0.99 -0.76 14.69
N ALA A 350 -1.05 -1.09 16.00
CA ALA A 350 -2.08 -0.65 16.92
C ALA A 350 -1.74 0.69 17.57
#